data_56945347837f64d9bd40ef3e3aef4d6c
#
_entry.id   56945347837f64d9bd40ef3e3aef4d6c
#
_cell.length_a   1.000
_cell.length_b   1.000
_cell.length_c   1.000
_cell.angle_alpha   90.00
_cell.angle_beta   90.00
_cell.angle_gamma   90.00
#
_symmetry.space_group_name_H-M   'P 1'
#
loop_
_entity.id
_entity.type
_entity.pdbx_description
1 polymer ?
#
loop_
_entity_poly.entity_id
_entity_poly.type
_entity_poly.pdbx_seq_one_letter_code
_entity_poly.pdbx_strand_id
1 'polypeptide(L)'
;MQSYELLREVFKAKSPKQVADDIGLSSSVLYKWAEPPEHAAGSGIGNPLDRVEALLKSTGDPRIAQWVCQHANGFFIQNPRSIPHPHYLIPATNQIVQEFADLLHVIAKAAHDSEVSSSEAKQIRARWEELKSVT
;
A
#
# COMPACT_ATOMS: atom_id res chain seq x y z
N MET A 1 14.79 4.60 4.02
CA MET A 1 15.23 3.94 2.77
C MET A 1 14.82 4.84 1.62
N GLN A 2 15.75 5.22 0.77
CA GLN A 2 15.47 6.04 -0.41
C GLN A 2 14.91 5.17 -1.55
N SER A 3 14.23 5.77 -2.51
CA SER A 3 13.61 5.06 -3.64
C SER A 3 14.62 4.24 -4.48
N TYR A 4 15.79 4.80 -4.74
CA TYR A 4 16.85 4.12 -5.49
C TYR A 4 17.45 2.93 -4.71
N GLU A 5 17.52 3.02 -3.37
CA GLU A 5 17.96 1.90 -2.51
C GLU A 5 16.95 0.75 -2.57
N LEU A 6 15.65 1.09 -2.50
CA LEU A 6 14.58 0.10 -2.66
C LEU A 6 14.68 -0.61 -4.01
N LEU A 7 14.83 0.14 -5.10
CA LEU A 7 14.95 -0.45 -6.44
C LEU A 7 16.19 -1.33 -6.57
N ARG A 8 17.30 -0.95 -5.95
CA ARG A 8 18.51 -1.76 -5.92
C ARG A 8 18.29 -3.10 -5.22
N GLU A 9 17.52 -3.13 -4.12
CA GLU A 9 17.17 -4.38 -3.45
C GLU A 9 16.20 -5.22 -4.31
N VAL A 10 15.17 -4.62 -4.88
CA VAL A 10 14.22 -5.31 -5.77
C VAL A 10 14.93 -5.96 -6.97
N PHE A 11 15.90 -5.27 -7.55
CA PHE A 11 16.67 -5.76 -8.70
C PHE A 11 17.66 -6.89 -8.38
N LYS A 12 17.85 -7.24 -7.11
CA LYS A 12 18.55 -8.47 -6.73
C LYS A 12 17.72 -9.72 -7.02
N ALA A 13 16.38 -9.63 -6.89
CA ALA A 13 15.47 -10.73 -7.16
C ALA A 13 15.12 -10.87 -8.66
N LYS A 14 14.97 -9.74 -9.35
CA LYS A 14 14.70 -9.71 -10.80
C LYS A 14 15.57 -8.63 -11.45
N SER A 15 16.44 -9.05 -12.37
CA SER A 15 17.43 -8.14 -12.93
C SER A 15 16.82 -6.93 -13.65
N PRO A 16 17.48 -5.76 -13.64
CA PRO A 16 17.02 -4.58 -14.38
C PRO A 16 16.75 -4.84 -15.86
N LYS A 17 17.51 -5.74 -16.48
CA LYS A 17 17.32 -6.11 -17.87
C LYS A 17 15.99 -6.84 -18.10
N GLN A 18 15.67 -7.82 -17.25
CA GLN A 18 14.40 -8.54 -17.33
C GLN A 18 13.21 -7.61 -17.09
N VAL A 19 13.32 -6.72 -16.08
CA VAL A 19 12.27 -5.74 -15.79
C VAL A 19 12.09 -4.77 -16.96
N ALA A 20 13.19 -4.31 -17.56
CA ALA A 20 13.16 -3.41 -18.72
C ALA A 20 12.42 -4.04 -19.92
N ASP A 21 12.71 -5.30 -20.20
CA ASP A 21 12.03 -6.07 -21.26
C ASP A 21 10.52 -6.19 -20.98
N ASP A 22 10.12 -6.46 -19.73
CA ASP A 22 8.71 -6.61 -19.36
C ASP A 22 7.89 -5.31 -19.49
N ILE A 23 8.50 -4.16 -19.20
CA ILE A 23 7.81 -2.86 -19.21
C ILE A 23 8.10 -2.00 -20.43
N GLY A 24 8.85 -2.55 -21.40
CA GLY A 24 9.14 -1.87 -22.68
C GLY A 24 10.10 -0.68 -22.55
N LEU A 25 11.04 -0.73 -21.62
CA LEU A 25 12.04 0.32 -21.40
C LEU A 25 13.47 -0.21 -21.69
N SER A 26 14.43 0.70 -21.82
CA SER A 26 15.83 0.29 -21.91
C SER A 26 16.40 -0.06 -20.53
N SER A 27 17.23 -1.10 -20.47
CA SER A 27 17.89 -1.51 -19.23
C SER A 27 18.74 -0.40 -18.61
N SER A 28 19.30 0.51 -19.41
CA SER A 28 20.06 1.66 -18.93
C SER A 28 19.22 2.62 -18.08
N VAL A 29 17.92 2.74 -18.39
CA VAL A 29 16.97 3.55 -17.59
C VAL A 29 16.76 2.92 -16.20
N LEU A 30 16.58 1.59 -16.17
CA LEU A 30 16.38 0.86 -14.91
C LEU A 30 17.62 0.95 -14.00
N TYR A 31 18.81 0.81 -14.57
CA TYR A 31 20.05 0.98 -13.80
C TYR A 31 20.17 2.40 -13.22
N LYS A 32 19.83 3.43 -13.99
CA LYS A 32 19.82 4.82 -13.51
C LYS A 32 18.82 5.07 -12.38
N TRP A 33 17.67 4.41 -12.40
CA TRP A 33 16.70 4.50 -11.31
C TRP A 33 17.22 3.91 -9.98
N ALA A 34 18.16 2.99 -10.05
CA ALA A 34 18.81 2.38 -8.89
C ALA A 34 20.10 3.12 -8.45
N GLU A 35 20.41 4.26 -9.06
CA GLU A 35 21.55 5.12 -8.70
C GLU A 35 21.09 6.33 -7.87
N PRO A 36 21.97 6.85 -6.98
CA PRO A 36 21.71 8.10 -6.29
C PRO A 36 21.44 9.25 -7.29
N PRO A 37 20.56 10.22 -6.96
CA PRO A 37 20.20 11.32 -7.86
C PRO A 37 21.38 12.14 -8.37
N GLU A 38 22.44 12.25 -7.59
CA GLU A 38 23.68 12.96 -7.93
C GLU A 38 24.42 12.34 -9.13
N HIS A 39 24.28 11.03 -9.33
CA HIS A 39 24.86 10.29 -10.44
C HIS A 39 23.90 10.18 -11.64
N ALA A 40 22.61 10.43 -11.43
CA ALA A 40 21.59 10.40 -12.48
C ALA A 40 21.53 11.70 -13.32
N ALA A 41 22.44 12.64 -13.07
CA ALA A 41 22.47 13.95 -13.73
C ALA A 41 22.50 13.79 -15.26
N GLY A 42 21.48 14.33 -15.93
CA GLY A 42 21.40 14.47 -17.38
C GLY A 42 20.49 13.49 -18.12
N SER A 43 19.82 12.53 -17.45
CA SER A 43 18.98 11.56 -18.16
C SER A 43 17.50 11.97 -18.38
N GLY A 44 17.03 13.02 -17.75
CA GLY A 44 15.64 13.52 -17.86
C GLY A 44 14.55 12.53 -17.37
N ILE A 45 14.88 11.27 -17.12
CA ILE A 45 13.98 10.22 -16.72
C ILE A 45 14.20 9.92 -15.24
N GLY A 46 13.50 10.69 -14.40
CA GLY A 46 13.52 10.47 -12.95
C GLY A 46 12.90 9.14 -12.57
N ASN A 47 13.32 8.62 -11.41
CA ASN A 47 12.75 7.42 -10.81
C ASN A 47 11.22 7.60 -10.60
N PRO A 48 10.39 6.66 -11.08
CA PRO A 48 8.93 6.78 -10.96
C PRO A 48 8.44 6.84 -9.52
N LEU A 49 9.14 6.22 -8.57
CA LEU A 49 8.77 6.27 -7.14
C LEU A 49 8.94 7.68 -6.57
N ASP A 50 9.95 8.43 -6.99
CA ASP A 50 10.15 9.83 -6.58
C ASP A 50 9.02 10.73 -7.11
N ARG A 51 8.48 10.42 -8.29
CA ARG A 51 7.32 11.13 -8.85
C ARG A 51 6.04 10.82 -8.07
N VAL A 52 5.83 9.57 -7.66
CA VAL A 52 4.70 9.18 -6.80
C VAL A 52 4.80 9.91 -5.46
N GLU A 53 5.98 9.95 -4.84
CA GLU A 53 6.21 10.70 -3.60
C GLU A 53 5.91 12.20 -3.77
N ALA A 54 6.39 12.82 -4.85
CA ALA A 54 6.15 14.22 -5.15
C ALA A 54 4.65 14.52 -5.35
N LEU A 55 3.91 13.64 -6.03
CA LEU A 55 2.46 13.75 -6.20
C LEU A 55 1.73 13.67 -4.86
N LEU A 56 2.10 12.71 -4.00
CA LEU A 56 1.52 12.57 -2.66
C LEU A 56 1.75 13.83 -1.82
N LYS A 57 2.97 14.36 -1.83
CA LYS A 57 3.31 15.59 -1.09
C LYS A 57 2.57 16.82 -1.63
N SER A 58 2.44 16.94 -2.94
CA SER A 58 1.80 18.09 -3.58
C SER A 58 0.29 18.11 -3.41
N THR A 59 -0.35 16.95 -3.54
CA THR A 59 -1.81 16.84 -3.50
C THR A 59 -2.36 16.59 -2.10
N GLY A 60 -1.57 15.94 -1.23
CA GLY A 60 -2.05 15.44 0.07
C GLY A 60 -3.13 14.36 -0.06
N ASP A 61 -3.36 13.82 -1.25
CA ASP A 61 -4.47 12.89 -1.52
C ASP A 61 -4.06 11.43 -1.30
N PRO A 62 -4.60 10.74 -0.28
CA PRO A 62 -4.24 9.36 0.01
C PRO A 62 -4.69 8.36 -1.05
N ARG A 63 -5.61 8.74 -1.96
CA ARG A 63 -6.10 7.85 -3.03
C ARG A 63 -4.99 7.42 -3.98
N ILE A 64 -3.90 8.19 -4.10
CA ILE A 64 -2.72 7.80 -4.90
C ILE A 64 -2.05 6.59 -4.25
N ALA A 65 -1.81 6.62 -2.94
CA ALA A 65 -1.24 5.48 -2.22
C ALA A 65 -2.18 4.25 -2.25
N GLN A 66 -3.47 4.48 -2.06
CA GLN A 66 -4.51 3.44 -2.18
C GLN A 66 -4.46 2.75 -3.54
N TRP A 67 -4.37 3.51 -4.63
CA TRP A 67 -4.32 2.97 -5.99
C TRP A 67 -3.07 2.10 -6.20
N VAL A 68 -1.90 2.56 -5.76
CA VAL A 68 -0.65 1.77 -5.84
C VAL A 68 -0.77 0.46 -5.07
N CYS A 69 -1.30 0.52 -3.83
CA CYS A 69 -1.49 -0.67 -3.01
C CYS A 69 -2.46 -1.68 -3.64
N GLN A 70 -3.55 -1.21 -4.27
CA GLN A 70 -4.51 -2.09 -4.96
C GLN A 70 -3.86 -2.86 -6.11
N HIS A 71 -2.95 -2.24 -6.88
CA HIS A 71 -2.21 -2.92 -7.95
C HIS A 71 -1.19 -3.93 -7.42
N ALA A 72 -0.78 -3.79 -6.16
CA ALA A 72 0.06 -4.75 -5.46
C ALA A 72 -0.76 -5.81 -4.67
N ASN A 73 -2.08 -5.92 -4.91
CA ASN A 73 -3.01 -6.77 -4.15
C ASN A 73 -2.99 -6.48 -2.65
N GLY A 74 -2.76 -5.23 -2.27
CA GLY A 74 -2.72 -4.74 -0.91
C GLY A 74 -3.68 -3.58 -0.69
N PHE A 75 -3.61 -3.01 0.49
CA PHE A 75 -4.40 -1.84 0.87
C PHE A 75 -3.52 -0.84 1.62
N PHE A 76 -3.90 0.43 1.56
CA PHE A 76 -3.25 1.52 2.28
C PHE A 76 -4.03 1.82 3.56
N ILE A 77 -3.33 1.84 4.70
CA ILE A 77 -3.85 2.35 5.98
C ILE A 77 -3.09 3.62 6.31
N GLN A 78 -3.82 4.70 6.52
CA GLN A 78 -3.23 5.95 6.97
C GLN A 78 -2.78 5.80 8.43
N ASN A 79 -1.58 6.27 8.76
CA ASN A 79 -1.13 6.27 10.14
C ASN A 79 -2.11 7.06 11.02
N PRO A 80 -2.52 6.52 12.18
CA PRO A 80 -3.42 7.23 13.08
C PRO A 80 -2.75 8.54 13.52
N ARG A 81 -3.54 9.62 13.49
CA ARG A 81 -3.07 10.90 14.02
C ARG A 81 -3.05 10.78 15.54
N SER A 82 -1.93 11.13 16.15
CA SER A 82 -1.83 11.22 17.61
C SER A 82 -2.86 12.23 18.14
N ILE A 83 -3.86 11.73 18.86
CA ILE A 83 -4.82 12.58 19.56
C ILE A 83 -4.26 12.78 20.98
N PRO A 84 -3.91 14.01 21.39
CA PRO A 84 -3.20 14.26 22.65
C PRO A 84 -4.04 14.08 23.92
N HIS A 85 -5.23 13.46 23.85
CA HIS A 85 -6.12 13.31 25.00
C HIS A 85 -6.30 11.83 25.39
N PRO A 86 -5.89 11.44 26.63
CA PRO A 86 -6.03 10.06 27.12
C PRO A 86 -7.49 9.60 27.25
N HIS A 87 -8.45 10.51 27.29
CA HIS A 87 -9.88 10.18 27.38
C HIS A 87 -10.50 9.61 26.12
N TYR A 88 -9.82 9.74 24.94
CA TYR A 88 -10.32 9.19 23.69
C TYR A 88 -9.68 7.83 23.33
N LEU A 89 -8.59 7.43 23.99
CA LEU A 89 -7.88 6.20 23.67
C LEU A 89 -8.74 4.96 23.95
N ILE A 90 -9.41 4.92 25.09
CA ILE A 90 -10.25 3.78 25.51
C ILE A 90 -11.46 3.59 24.61
N PRO A 91 -12.27 4.63 24.28
CA PRO A 91 -13.36 4.51 23.32
C PRO A 91 -12.91 4.07 21.94
N ALA A 92 -11.82 4.65 21.41
CA ALA A 92 -11.28 4.27 20.11
C ALA A 92 -10.79 2.81 20.08
N THR A 93 -10.10 2.37 21.14
CA THR A 93 -9.66 0.99 21.27
C THR A 93 -10.85 0.03 21.34
N ASN A 94 -11.88 0.36 22.10
CA ASN A 94 -13.10 -0.45 22.20
C ASN A 94 -13.81 -0.56 20.86
N GLN A 95 -13.87 0.52 20.09
CA GLN A 95 -14.46 0.51 18.75
C GLN A 95 -13.69 -0.40 17.80
N ILE A 96 -12.35 -0.32 17.78
CA ILE A 96 -11.50 -1.21 16.96
C ILE A 96 -11.71 -2.68 17.34
N VAL A 97 -11.78 -2.99 18.64
CA VAL A 97 -12.03 -4.35 19.12
C VAL A 97 -13.40 -4.84 18.69
N GLN A 98 -14.42 -3.99 18.75
CA GLN A 98 -15.78 -4.33 18.31
C GLN A 98 -15.83 -4.62 16.80
N GLU A 99 -15.29 -3.73 15.97
CA GLU A 99 -15.27 -3.93 14.51
C GLU A 99 -14.46 -5.18 14.10
N PHE A 100 -13.38 -5.47 14.84
CA PHE A 100 -12.63 -6.70 14.62
C PHE A 100 -13.42 -7.95 15.02
N ALA A 101 -14.15 -7.91 16.14
CA ALA A 101 -15.02 -9.01 16.56
C ALA A 101 -16.15 -9.27 15.57
N ASP A 102 -16.75 -8.22 15.01
CA ASP A 102 -17.81 -8.32 13.99
C ASP A 102 -17.28 -8.91 12.69
N LEU A 103 -16.06 -8.51 12.26
CA LEU A 103 -15.38 -9.12 11.12
C LEU A 103 -15.14 -10.62 11.35
N LEU A 104 -14.59 -10.99 12.51
CA LEU A 104 -14.35 -12.41 12.86
C LEU A 104 -15.64 -13.23 12.88
N HIS A 105 -16.74 -12.66 13.37
CA HIS A 105 -18.05 -13.32 13.40
C HIS A 105 -18.52 -13.63 11.98
N VAL A 106 -18.44 -12.69 11.06
CA VAL A 106 -18.85 -12.88 9.65
C VAL A 106 -17.96 -13.92 8.95
N ILE A 107 -16.64 -13.88 9.21
CA ILE A 107 -15.70 -14.88 8.66
C ILE A 107 -16.01 -16.28 9.21
N ALA A 108 -16.22 -16.41 10.53
CA ALA A 108 -16.53 -17.69 11.15
C ALA A 108 -17.84 -18.29 10.63
N LYS A 109 -18.85 -17.44 10.38
CA LYS A 109 -20.12 -17.86 9.79
C LYS A 109 -19.94 -18.35 8.35
N ALA A 110 -19.18 -17.63 7.53
CA ALA A 110 -18.88 -18.00 6.15
C ALA A 110 -18.02 -19.29 6.05
N ALA A 111 -17.17 -19.54 7.05
CA ALA A 111 -16.32 -20.74 7.08
C ALA A 111 -17.06 -22.02 7.56
N HIS A 112 -18.30 -21.91 8.02
CA HIS A 112 -19.03 -23.04 8.61
C HIS A 112 -19.31 -24.18 7.62
N ASP A 113 -19.53 -23.86 6.36
CA ASP A 113 -19.81 -24.81 5.28
C ASP A 113 -18.61 -25.04 4.33
N SER A 114 -17.46 -24.48 4.64
CA SER A 114 -16.22 -24.54 3.85
C SER A 114 -16.32 -23.92 2.44
N GLU A 115 -17.39 -23.20 2.14
CA GLU A 115 -17.57 -22.46 0.88
C GLU A 115 -17.98 -21.02 1.18
N VAL A 116 -17.26 -20.05 0.60
CA VAL A 116 -17.59 -18.63 0.75
C VAL A 116 -18.46 -18.19 -0.43
N SER A 117 -19.75 -17.99 -0.18
CA SER A 117 -20.68 -17.47 -1.19
C SER A 117 -20.33 -16.01 -1.58
N SER A 118 -20.78 -15.60 -2.76
CA SER A 118 -20.62 -14.21 -3.22
C SER A 118 -21.24 -13.17 -2.28
N SER A 119 -22.31 -13.54 -1.56
CA SER A 119 -22.95 -12.69 -0.55
C SER A 119 -22.09 -12.53 0.68
N GLU A 120 -21.51 -13.62 1.18
CA GLU A 120 -20.61 -13.62 2.33
C GLU A 120 -19.31 -12.89 2.03
N ALA A 121 -18.75 -13.08 0.85
CA ALA A 121 -17.58 -12.32 0.40
C ALA A 121 -17.83 -10.81 0.39
N LYS A 122 -19.04 -10.36 0.02
CA LYS A 122 -19.43 -8.94 0.11
C LYS A 122 -19.54 -8.47 1.57
N GLN A 123 -20.12 -9.27 2.44
CA GLN A 123 -20.23 -8.93 3.86
C GLN A 123 -18.87 -8.86 4.54
N ILE A 124 -17.99 -9.83 4.29
CA ILE A 124 -16.61 -9.82 4.80
C ILE A 124 -15.89 -8.54 4.34
N ARG A 125 -16.01 -8.20 3.06
CA ARG A 125 -15.38 -6.99 2.51
C ARG A 125 -15.95 -5.71 3.14
N ALA A 126 -17.26 -5.62 3.36
CA ALA A 126 -17.89 -4.48 4.00
C ALA A 126 -17.38 -4.29 5.44
N ARG A 127 -17.34 -5.36 6.24
CA ARG A 127 -16.80 -5.30 7.61
C ARG A 127 -15.31 -4.95 7.65
N TRP A 128 -14.55 -5.43 6.69
CA TRP A 128 -13.16 -5.05 6.53
C TRP A 128 -12.97 -3.55 6.24
N GLU A 129 -13.83 -2.97 5.37
CA GLU A 129 -13.81 -1.52 5.11
C GLU A 129 -14.21 -0.70 6.35
N GLU A 130 -15.18 -1.15 7.13
CA GLU A 130 -15.58 -0.54 8.40
C GLU A 130 -14.41 -0.53 9.38
N LEU A 131 -13.75 -1.68 9.60
CA LEU A 131 -12.57 -1.76 10.47
C LEU A 131 -11.46 -0.79 10.05
N LYS A 132 -11.20 -0.64 8.76
CA LYS A 132 -10.20 0.31 8.24
C LYS A 132 -10.60 1.77 8.45
N SER A 133 -11.89 2.07 8.52
CA SER A 133 -12.37 3.45 8.70
C SER A 133 -12.24 3.95 10.14
N VAL A 134 -12.07 3.05 11.11
CA VAL A 134 -11.93 3.35 12.53
C VAL A 134 -10.47 3.61 12.94
N THR A 135 -9.52 3.21 12.08
CA THR A 135 -8.09 3.48 12.27
C THR A 135 -7.67 4.77 11.61
#